data_8c3cb032c6e255a0a544fe45c261fccf
#
_entry.id   8c3cb032c6e255a0a544fe45c261fccf
#
_cell.length_a   1.000
_cell.length_b   1.000
_cell.length_c   1.000
_cell.angle_alpha   90.00
_cell.angle_beta   90.00
_cell.angle_gamma   90.00
#
_symmetry.space_group_name_H-M   'P 1'
#
loop_
_entity.id
_entity.type
_entity.pdbx_description
1 polymer ?
#
loop_
_entity_poly.entity_id
_entity_poly.type
_entity_poly.pdbx_seq_one_letter_code
_entity_poly.pdbx_strand_id
1 'polypeptide(L)'
;MEKFKKNNILYIGVIITPIFLTLSFLQTYLGFSNSSYNNLIIQKNIFILFLAGVFIMPVLEEFSFRGWLFKTTKWRYLSYLLSIIFCVTLSYNHINIVFSVVLVFVIIGLAELRSNLTIKAILSSLIFSLLHYISADVLNFATVNSFMIKFGIGLILAWVFINFGLIKSILTHSTLNLIALSFLILSIHFVDDEYQTYTSNFAQVEYQKEAYFKSNKSKLYISSSRDTLEIKNMNVQDLRKMIEIQLNEEIEESWLTNKNPFQKYTFKIYFFHNELNKNEKLTEILNILDNTIE
;
A
#
# COMPACT_ATOMS: atom_id res chain seq x y z
N MET A 1 37.94 4.69 -14.55
CA MET A 1 37.33 3.39 -14.19
C MET A 1 36.25 3.49 -13.08
N GLU A 2 36.45 4.28 -12.01
CA GLU A 2 35.40 4.47 -10.96
C GLU A 2 34.10 5.13 -11.44
N LYS A 3 34.19 6.12 -12.33
CA LYS A 3 33.02 6.81 -12.89
C LYS A 3 32.11 5.87 -13.70
N PHE A 4 32.70 4.90 -14.39
CA PHE A 4 31.99 3.90 -15.20
C PHE A 4 31.23 2.88 -14.32
N LYS A 5 31.82 2.47 -13.18
CA LYS A 5 31.17 1.56 -12.23
C LYS A 5 29.96 2.19 -11.52
N LYS A 6 29.96 3.51 -11.30
CA LYS A 6 28.83 4.23 -10.65
C LYS A 6 27.61 4.30 -11.55
N ASN A 7 27.76 4.40 -12.87
CA ASN A 7 26.64 4.47 -13.80
C ASN A 7 25.93 3.12 -13.97
N ASN A 8 26.62 1.99 -13.73
CA ASN A 8 25.98 0.67 -13.84
C ASN A 8 24.82 0.52 -12.86
N ILE A 9 24.89 1.11 -11.65
CA ILE A 9 23.81 1.11 -10.68
C ILE A 9 22.57 1.79 -11.26
N LEU A 10 22.75 2.95 -11.89
CA LEU A 10 21.65 3.67 -12.54
C LEU A 10 21.04 2.84 -13.68
N TYR A 11 21.86 2.28 -14.55
CA TYR A 11 21.37 1.48 -15.68
C TYR A 11 20.56 0.28 -15.23
N ILE A 12 21.02 -0.44 -14.20
CA ILE A 12 20.29 -1.56 -13.63
C ILE A 12 18.92 -1.07 -13.06
N GLY A 13 18.90 0.02 -12.31
CA GLY A 13 17.67 0.59 -11.76
C GLY A 13 16.70 1.05 -12.84
N VAL A 14 17.20 1.77 -13.87
CA VAL A 14 16.38 2.27 -14.98
C VAL A 14 15.85 1.14 -15.87
N ILE A 15 16.52 0.01 -15.96
CA ILE A 15 16.04 -1.15 -16.71
C ILE A 15 15.01 -1.94 -15.89
N ILE A 16 15.31 -2.22 -14.63
CA ILE A 16 14.45 -3.03 -13.76
C ILE A 16 13.10 -2.33 -13.54
N THR A 17 13.10 -1.04 -13.19
CA THR A 17 11.87 -0.32 -12.82
C THR A 17 10.81 -0.35 -13.91
N PRO A 18 11.05 0.07 -15.17
CA PRO A 18 10.01 0.05 -16.19
C PRO A 18 9.58 -1.35 -16.61
N ILE A 19 10.49 -2.34 -16.63
CA ILE A 19 10.12 -3.73 -16.94
C ILE A 19 9.06 -4.22 -15.94
N PHE A 20 9.32 -4.06 -14.65
CA PHE A 20 8.40 -4.55 -13.62
C PHE A 20 7.16 -3.67 -13.46
N LEU A 21 7.23 -2.36 -13.78
CA LEU A 21 6.04 -1.51 -13.92
C LEU A 21 5.13 -2.02 -15.06
N THR A 22 5.69 -2.32 -16.23
CA THR A 22 4.91 -2.87 -17.34
C THR A 22 4.27 -4.20 -16.98
N LEU A 23 5.00 -5.08 -16.29
CA LEU A 23 4.47 -6.35 -15.80
C LEU A 23 3.35 -6.12 -14.77
N SER A 24 3.45 -5.09 -13.91
CA SER A 24 2.40 -4.74 -12.96
C SER A 24 1.12 -4.27 -13.66
N PHE A 25 1.23 -3.44 -14.70
CA PHE A 25 0.08 -3.05 -15.52
C PHE A 25 -0.56 -4.23 -16.24
N LEU A 26 0.25 -5.15 -16.80
CA LEU A 26 -0.26 -6.37 -17.42
C LEU A 26 -0.99 -7.27 -16.43
N GLN A 27 -0.47 -7.42 -15.21
CA GLN A 27 -1.14 -8.17 -14.15
C GLN A 27 -2.52 -7.59 -13.83
N THR A 28 -2.60 -6.27 -13.63
CA THR A 28 -3.87 -5.59 -13.36
C THR A 28 -4.84 -5.77 -14.53
N TYR A 29 -4.36 -5.63 -15.76
CA TYR A 29 -5.17 -5.83 -16.96
C TYR A 29 -5.69 -7.26 -17.11
N LEU A 30 -4.92 -8.27 -16.67
CA LEU A 30 -5.30 -9.69 -16.70
C LEU A 30 -6.16 -10.11 -15.48
N GLY A 31 -6.56 -9.17 -14.62
CA GLY A 31 -7.43 -9.42 -13.46
C GLY A 31 -6.69 -10.06 -12.27
N PHE A 32 -5.36 -10.12 -12.28
CA PHE A 32 -4.60 -10.52 -11.09
C PHE A 32 -4.57 -9.35 -10.11
N SER A 33 -5.43 -9.40 -9.08
CA SER A 33 -5.49 -8.35 -8.07
C SER A 33 -4.16 -8.22 -7.33
N ASN A 34 -3.61 -7.02 -7.31
CA ASN A 34 -2.49 -6.69 -6.44
C ASN A 34 -3.02 -6.45 -5.02
N SER A 35 -3.09 -7.47 -4.21
CA SER A 35 -3.45 -7.41 -2.78
C SER A 35 -2.47 -6.61 -1.91
N SER A 36 -1.58 -5.85 -2.52
CA SER A 36 -0.47 -5.15 -1.83
C SER A 36 -0.83 -3.75 -1.33
N TYR A 37 -2.10 -3.41 -1.17
CA TYR A 37 -2.47 -2.21 -0.39
C TYR A 37 -2.37 -2.50 1.12
N ASN A 38 -1.35 -3.28 1.48
CA ASN A 38 -1.12 -3.74 2.82
C ASN A 38 -0.88 -2.61 3.81
N ASN A 39 -1.63 -2.65 4.87
CA ASN A 39 -1.32 -2.24 6.26
C ASN A 39 -0.71 -0.86 6.55
N LEU A 40 -0.08 -0.17 5.61
CA LEU A 40 0.35 1.22 5.80
C LEU A 40 -0.81 2.23 5.80
N ILE A 41 -1.99 1.79 5.38
CA ILE A 41 -3.19 2.63 5.32
C ILE A 41 -4.06 2.43 6.56
N ILE A 42 -3.44 2.28 7.71
CA ILE A 42 -4.08 2.45 9.02
C ILE A 42 -4.61 3.88 9.18
N GLN A 43 -4.13 4.82 8.37
CA GLN A 43 -4.59 6.20 8.44
C GLN A 43 -5.76 6.43 7.49
N LYS A 44 -6.95 6.54 8.07
CA LYS A 44 -8.20 6.92 7.39
C LYS A 44 -8.17 8.32 6.73
N ASN A 45 -7.08 9.07 6.88
CA ASN A 45 -6.96 10.44 6.37
C ASN A 45 -5.91 10.52 5.25
N ILE A 46 -6.39 10.65 4.02
CA ILE A 46 -5.55 10.74 2.82
C ILE A 46 -4.57 11.93 2.86
N PHE A 47 -4.92 13.04 3.54
CA PHE A 47 -4.02 14.19 3.66
C PHE A 47 -2.84 13.88 4.56
N ILE A 48 -3.05 13.15 5.65
CA ILE A 48 -1.96 12.72 6.55
C ILE A 48 -1.07 11.74 5.80
N LEU A 49 -1.66 10.79 5.07
CA LEU A 49 -0.91 9.86 4.21
C LEU A 49 -0.06 10.62 3.19
N PHE A 50 -0.64 11.62 2.53
CA PHE A 50 0.05 12.43 1.54
C PHE A 50 1.21 13.22 2.16
N LEU A 51 0.98 13.93 3.26
CA LEU A 51 2.02 14.71 3.94
C LEU A 51 3.14 13.80 4.47
N ALA A 52 2.78 12.69 5.12
CA ALA A 52 3.75 11.74 5.61
C ALA A 52 4.54 11.10 4.47
N GLY A 53 3.85 10.58 3.43
CA GLY A 53 4.47 9.87 2.32
C GLY A 53 5.34 10.76 1.42
N VAL A 54 5.00 12.04 1.26
CA VAL A 54 5.77 12.96 0.39
C VAL A 54 6.92 13.63 1.14
N PHE A 55 6.74 13.99 2.42
CA PHE A 55 7.73 14.82 3.12
C PHE A 55 8.47 14.07 4.21
N ILE A 56 7.79 13.33 5.07
CA ILE A 56 8.39 12.74 6.27
C ILE A 56 9.11 11.43 5.92
N MET A 57 8.41 10.50 5.27
CA MET A 57 8.96 9.17 4.99
C MET A 57 10.18 9.22 4.08
N PRO A 58 10.24 10.01 2.99
CA PRO A 58 11.46 10.10 2.19
C PRO A 58 12.68 10.57 2.96
N VAL A 59 12.52 11.51 3.91
CA VAL A 59 13.64 11.96 4.75
C VAL A 59 14.15 10.81 5.63
N LEU A 60 13.24 10.14 6.32
CA LEU A 60 13.58 9.04 7.21
C LEU A 60 14.19 7.85 6.45
N GLU A 61 13.58 7.47 5.32
CA GLU A 61 14.01 6.33 4.52
C GLU A 61 15.35 6.60 3.83
N GLU A 62 15.54 7.78 3.22
CA GLU A 62 16.82 8.10 2.59
C GLU A 62 17.95 8.19 3.61
N PHE A 63 17.70 8.76 4.79
CA PHE A 63 18.69 8.79 5.84
C PHE A 63 19.00 7.36 6.34
N SER A 64 17.98 6.53 6.55
CA SER A 64 18.16 5.15 7.04
C SER A 64 18.89 4.27 6.03
N PHE A 65 18.53 4.31 4.76
CA PHE A 65 19.07 3.37 3.77
C PHE A 65 20.24 3.95 2.97
N ARG A 66 20.21 5.21 2.56
CA ARG A 66 21.34 5.85 1.83
C ARG A 66 22.44 6.31 2.75
N GLY A 67 22.14 6.49 4.04
CA GLY A 67 23.16 6.77 5.04
C GLY A 67 24.25 5.70 5.16
N TRP A 68 23.98 4.46 4.71
CA TRP A 68 24.99 3.39 4.57
C TRP A 68 26.15 3.79 3.66
N LEU A 69 25.92 4.73 2.75
CA LEU A 69 26.88 5.24 1.77
C LEU A 69 27.66 6.43 2.30
N PHE A 70 27.39 6.92 3.51
CA PHE A 70 28.18 7.99 4.11
C PHE A 70 29.64 7.58 4.30
N LYS A 71 30.53 8.50 4.02
CA LYS A 71 31.98 8.31 4.27
C LYS A 71 32.31 8.32 5.76
N THR A 72 31.58 9.13 6.54
CA THR A 72 31.79 9.27 7.99
C THR A 72 31.16 8.11 8.76
N THR A 73 31.94 7.45 9.58
CA THR A 73 31.53 6.27 10.33
C THR A 73 30.35 6.54 11.26
N LYS A 74 30.33 7.71 11.94
CA LYS A 74 29.23 8.09 12.86
C LYS A 74 27.88 8.11 12.18
N TRP A 75 27.76 8.77 11.02
CA TRP A 75 26.51 8.86 10.28
C TRP A 75 26.09 7.52 9.70
N ARG A 76 27.06 6.69 9.29
CA ARG A 76 26.79 5.36 8.78
C ARG A 76 26.22 4.43 9.87
N TYR A 77 26.78 4.43 11.08
CA TYR A 77 26.23 3.64 12.18
C TYR A 77 24.86 4.13 12.64
N LEU A 78 24.64 5.44 12.68
CA LEU A 78 23.31 5.99 12.95
C LEU A 78 22.28 5.51 11.91
N SER A 79 22.67 5.47 10.65
CA SER A 79 21.84 4.95 9.57
C SER A 79 21.51 3.45 9.74
N TYR A 80 22.48 2.63 10.15
CA TYR A 80 22.23 1.22 10.47
C TYR A 80 21.25 1.05 11.62
N LEU A 81 21.41 1.83 12.68
CA LEU A 81 20.47 1.83 13.80
C LEU A 81 19.04 2.18 13.35
N LEU A 82 18.91 3.23 12.54
CA LEU A 82 17.61 3.61 11.99
C LEU A 82 17.01 2.54 11.07
N SER A 83 17.81 1.87 10.24
CA SER A 83 17.35 0.74 9.43
C SER A 83 16.80 -0.40 10.30
N ILE A 84 17.43 -0.69 11.43
CA ILE A 84 16.96 -1.71 12.37
C ILE A 84 15.65 -1.26 13.03
N ILE A 85 15.56 0.00 13.48
CA ILE A 85 14.32 0.56 14.05
C ILE A 85 13.18 0.46 13.04
N PHE A 86 13.41 0.85 11.79
CA PHE A 86 12.44 0.70 10.70
C PHE A 86 11.98 -0.75 10.55
N CYS A 87 12.93 -1.69 10.52
CA CYS A 87 12.64 -3.12 10.43
C CYS A 87 11.74 -3.59 11.58
N VAL A 88 12.11 -3.27 12.80
CA VAL A 88 11.32 -3.63 13.99
C VAL A 88 9.93 -3.03 13.94
N THR A 89 9.81 -1.75 13.59
CA THR A 89 8.50 -1.05 13.52
C THR A 89 7.58 -1.67 12.48
N LEU A 90 8.09 -1.96 11.28
CA LEU A 90 7.30 -2.54 10.19
C LEU A 90 6.97 -4.02 10.40
N SER A 91 7.80 -4.75 11.17
CA SER A 91 7.60 -6.18 11.44
C SER A 91 6.87 -6.46 12.75
N TYR A 92 6.51 -5.43 13.52
CA TYR A 92 6.02 -5.59 14.91
C TYR A 92 4.77 -6.48 15.02
N ASN A 93 3.90 -6.45 14.02
CA ASN A 93 2.67 -7.24 14.00
C ASN A 93 2.80 -8.56 13.22
N HIS A 94 4.00 -8.93 12.78
CA HIS A 94 4.22 -10.13 11.97
C HIS A 94 5.05 -11.17 12.74
N ILE A 95 4.67 -12.44 12.59
CA ILE A 95 5.33 -13.62 13.20
C ILE A 95 6.84 -13.66 12.88
N ASN A 96 7.27 -13.03 11.79
CA ASN A 96 8.62 -13.11 11.27
C ASN A 96 9.56 -11.98 11.71
N ILE A 97 9.23 -11.22 12.78
CA ILE A 97 10.07 -10.09 13.25
C ILE A 97 11.52 -10.50 13.49
N VAL A 98 11.75 -11.65 14.14
CA VAL A 98 13.11 -12.14 14.47
C VAL A 98 13.88 -12.42 13.17
N PHE A 99 13.27 -13.10 12.22
CA PHE A 99 13.88 -13.38 10.92
C PHE A 99 14.25 -12.09 10.17
N SER A 100 13.34 -11.12 10.16
CA SER A 100 13.54 -9.82 9.50
C SER A 100 14.71 -9.05 10.13
N VAL A 101 14.78 -9.01 11.46
CA VAL A 101 15.87 -8.34 12.20
C VAL A 101 17.20 -9.05 11.92
N VAL A 102 17.25 -10.38 12.02
CA VAL A 102 18.46 -11.15 11.71
C VAL A 102 18.93 -10.90 10.28
N LEU A 103 18.02 -10.89 9.31
CA LEU A 103 18.35 -10.62 7.91
C LEU A 103 18.96 -9.24 7.73
N VAL A 104 18.39 -8.20 8.38
CA VAL A 104 18.95 -6.84 8.34
C VAL A 104 20.34 -6.81 8.92
N PHE A 105 20.61 -7.46 10.09
CA PHE A 105 21.93 -7.55 10.67
C PHE A 105 22.95 -8.25 9.77
N VAL A 106 22.57 -9.34 9.13
CA VAL A 106 23.43 -10.05 8.16
C VAL A 106 23.80 -9.14 6.99
N ILE A 107 22.83 -8.43 6.43
CA ILE A 107 23.08 -7.55 5.30
C ILE A 107 23.93 -6.33 5.70
N ILE A 108 23.73 -5.76 6.89
CA ILE A 108 24.60 -4.71 7.45
C ILE A 108 26.03 -5.22 7.60
N GLY A 109 26.20 -6.43 8.17
CA GLY A 109 27.52 -7.07 8.29
C GLY A 109 28.21 -7.25 6.95
N LEU A 110 27.50 -7.74 5.94
CA LEU A 110 27.99 -7.86 4.57
C LEU A 110 28.38 -6.50 3.96
N ALA A 111 27.61 -5.44 4.23
CA ALA A 111 27.89 -4.09 3.77
C ALA A 111 29.17 -3.52 4.42
N GLU A 112 29.41 -3.78 5.71
CA GLU A 112 30.63 -3.34 6.40
C GLU A 112 31.88 -4.10 5.93
N LEU A 113 31.76 -5.40 5.68
CA LEU A 113 32.86 -6.21 5.15
C LEU A 113 33.30 -5.81 3.74
N ARG A 114 32.48 -5.06 3.01
CA ARG A 114 32.76 -4.64 1.63
C ARG A 114 33.12 -3.17 1.55
N SER A 115 34.33 -2.87 1.06
CA SER A 115 34.75 -1.49 0.76
C SER A 115 34.11 -0.92 -0.52
N ASN A 116 33.58 -1.78 -1.37
CA ASN A 116 33.03 -1.38 -2.66
C ASN A 116 31.68 -0.66 -2.51
N LEU A 117 31.64 0.60 -2.92
CA LEU A 117 30.47 1.47 -2.84
C LEU A 117 29.26 0.94 -3.66
N THR A 118 29.52 0.28 -4.78
CA THR A 118 28.49 -0.35 -5.62
C THR A 118 27.78 -1.47 -4.87
N ILE A 119 28.54 -2.33 -4.18
CA ILE A 119 27.97 -3.42 -3.39
C ILE A 119 27.14 -2.85 -2.24
N LYS A 120 27.63 -1.83 -1.54
CA LYS A 120 26.88 -1.15 -0.48
C LYS A 120 25.57 -0.55 -1.01
N ALA A 121 25.57 0.07 -2.19
CA ALA A 121 24.39 0.61 -2.83
C ALA A 121 23.36 -0.49 -3.17
N ILE A 122 23.81 -1.62 -3.69
CA ILE A 122 22.96 -2.78 -3.97
C ILE A 122 22.35 -3.33 -2.67
N LEU A 123 23.15 -3.55 -1.65
CA LEU A 123 22.68 -4.08 -0.35
C LEU A 123 21.71 -3.12 0.34
N SER A 124 21.98 -1.82 0.31
CA SER A 124 21.09 -0.77 0.82
C SER A 124 19.75 -0.76 0.08
N SER A 125 19.75 -0.90 -1.25
CA SER A 125 18.55 -0.96 -2.08
C SER A 125 17.76 -2.25 -1.86
N LEU A 126 18.47 -3.36 -1.61
CA LEU A 126 17.87 -4.64 -1.27
C LEU A 126 17.10 -4.56 0.05
N ILE A 127 17.70 -4.01 1.11
CA ILE A 127 17.02 -3.80 2.40
C ILE A 127 15.82 -2.87 2.26
N PHE A 128 16.00 -1.75 1.57
CA PHE A 128 14.90 -0.81 1.29
C PHE A 128 13.69 -1.54 0.65
N SER A 129 13.95 -2.39 -0.32
CA SER A 129 12.92 -3.18 -0.98
C SER A 129 12.30 -4.24 -0.06
N LEU A 130 13.15 -5.00 0.66
CA LEU A 130 12.70 -6.05 1.57
C LEU A 130 11.81 -5.51 2.69
N LEU A 131 12.12 -4.34 3.26
CA LEU A 131 11.32 -3.76 4.34
C LEU A 131 9.91 -3.36 3.88
N HIS A 132 9.75 -2.97 2.63
CA HIS A 132 8.43 -2.74 2.05
C HIS A 132 7.66 -4.04 1.76
N TYR A 133 8.33 -5.18 1.83
CA TYR A 133 7.80 -6.49 1.51
C TYR A 133 7.46 -7.33 2.75
N ILE A 134 8.10 -7.07 3.89
CA ILE A 134 7.95 -7.85 5.13
C ILE A 134 6.49 -7.90 5.62
N SER A 135 5.68 -6.91 5.25
CA SER A 135 4.25 -6.87 5.57
C SER A 135 3.36 -7.69 4.62
N ALA A 136 3.90 -8.36 3.61
CA ALA A 136 3.12 -9.16 2.69
C ALA A 136 2.98 -10.60 3.21
N ASP A 137 1.75 -11.03 3.45
CA ASP A 137 1.45 -12.35 4.03
C ASP A 137 1.66 -13.51 3.05
N VAL A 138 1.72 -13.22 1.75
CA VAL A 138 1.83 -14.25 0.71
C VAL A 138 2.88 -13.89 -0.34
N LEU A 139 3.78 -14.85 -0.59
CA LEU A 139 4.76 -14.76 -1.67
C LEU A 139 4.09 -15.14 -2.99
N ASN A 140 3.60 -14.14 -3.72
CA ASN A 140 3.00 -14.32 -5.04
C ASN A 140 3.72 -13.48 -6.10
N PHE A 141 3.37 -13.66 -7.36
CA PHE A 141 4.02 -12.95 -8.47
C PHE A 141 3.86 -11.42 -8.36
N ALA A 142 2.72 -10.94 -7.85
CA ALA A 142 2.48 -9.50 -7.65
C ALA A 142 3.40 -8.90 -6.59
N THR A 143 3.63 -9.62 -5.50
CA THR A 143 4.54 -9.18 -4.44
C THR A 143 5.99 -9.17 -4.90
N VAL A 144 6.44 -10.17 -5.67
CA VAL A 144 7.78 -10.18 -6.29
C VAL A 144 7.94 -9.01 -7.25
N ASN A 145 6.91 -8.71 -8.05
CA ASN A 145 6.91 -7.59 -8.98
C ASN A 145 7.06 -6.25 -8.27
N SER A 146 6.27 -6.03 -7.22
CA SER A 146 6.36 -4.83 -6.36
C SER A 146 7.74 -4.69 -5.70
N PHE A 147 8.31 -5.80 -5.20
CA PHE A 147 9.67 -5.83 -4.67
C PHE A 147 10.70 -5.37 -5.69
N MET A 148 10.64 -5.89 -6.92
CA MET A 148 11.60 -5.54 -7.97
C MET A 148 11.49 -4.08 -8.41
N ILE A 149 10.27 -3.52 -8.46
CA ILE A 149 10.08 -2.08 -8.73
C ILE A 149 10.77 -1.25 -7.64
N LYS A 150 10.53 -1.55 -6.38
CA LYS A 150 11.14 -0.82 -5.25
C LYS A 150 12.65 -1.01 -5.20
N PHE A 151 13.16 -2.19 -5.56
CA PHE A 151 14.59 -2.43 -5.67
C PHE A 151 15.21 -1.56 -6.78
N GLY A 152 14.58 -1.48 -7.94
CA GLY A 152 15.02 -0.61 -9.05
C GLY A 152 15.02 0.86 -8.66
N ILE A 153 13.93 1.36 -8.04
CA ILE A 153 13.85 2.72 -7.48
C ILE A 153 14.97 2.93 -6.45
N GLY A 154 15.20 1.96 -5.57
CA GLY A 154 16.25 1.98 -4.59
C GLY A 154 17.64 2.20 -5.19
N LEU A 155 17.95 1.53 -6.30
CA LEU A 155 19.21 1.70 -7.04
C LEU A 155 19.33 3.10 -7.66
N ILE A 156 18.25 3.63 -8.23
CA ILE A 156 18.21 5.00 -8.79
C ILE A 156 18.51 6.01 -7.68
N LEU A 157 17.85 5.91 -6.55
CA LEU A 157 18.04 6.80 -5.41
C LEU A 157 19.46 6.68 -4.83
N ALA A 158 20.04 5.47 -4.75
CA ALA A 158 21.42 5.27 -4.35
C ALA A 158 22.40 5.94 -5.31
N TRP A 159 22.15 5.87 -6.62
CA TRP A 159 22.94 6.58 -7.61
C TRP A 159 22.83 8.10 -7.45
N VAL A 160 21.63 8.64 -7.24
CA VAL A 160 21.42 10.08 -6.96
C VAL A 160 22.19 10.50 -5.72
N PHE A 161 22.11 9.70 -4.65
CA PHE A 161 22.87 9.97 -3.42
C PHE A 161 24.37 10.02 -3.65
N ILE A 162 24.93 9.05 -4.36
CA ILE A 162 26.37 8.94 -4.62
C ILE A 162 26.91 10.14 -5.44
N ASN A 163 26.11 10.62 -6.39
CA ASN A 163 26.54 11.68 -7.30
C ASN A 163 26.15 13.10 -6.83
N PHE A 164 25.03 13.25 -6.14
CA PHE A 164 24.44 14.56 -5.81
C PHE A 164 24.16 14.76 -4.31
N GLY A 165 24.37 13.72 -3.49
CA GLY A 165 24.21 13.77 -2.04
C GLY A 165 22.78 13.53 -1.54
N LEU A 166 22.65 13.50 -0.20
CA LEU A 166 21.43 13.12 0.52
C LEU A 166 20.23 13.99 0.16
N ILE A 167 20.40 15.32 0.13
CA ILE A 167 19.27 16.25 -0.13
C ILE A 167 18.66 15.99 -1.51
N LYS A 168 19.47 15.75 -2.52
CA LYS A 168 18.97 15.46 -3.87
C LYS A 168 18.27 14.10 -3.94
N SER A 169 18.77 13.10 -3.20
CA SER A 169 18.10 11.81 -3.07
C SER A 169 16.74 11.94 -2.39
N ILE A 170 16.63 12.68 -1.29
CA ILE A 170 15.37 12.99 -0.61
C ILE A 170 14.39 13.68 -1.57
N LEU A 171 14.82 14.73 -2.27
CA LEU A 171 13.96 15.45 -3.19
C LEU A 171 13.47 14.55 -4.34
N THR A 172 14.35 13.71 -4.89
CA THR A 172 13.96 12.75 -5.94
C THR A 172 12.93 11.75 -5.41
N HIS A 173 13.15 11.21 -4.21
CA HIS A 173 12.23 10.27 -3.57
C HIS A 173 10.87 10.93 -3.28
N SER A 174 10.87 12.14 -2.70
CA SER A 174 9.66 12.93 -2.46
C SER A 174 8.88 13.19 -3.76
N THR A 175 9.58 13.49 -4.87
CA THR A 175 8.95 13.69 -6.17
C THR A 175 8.31 12.40 -6.69
N LEU A 176 8.98 11.25 -6.58
CA LEU A 176 8.40 9.97 -6.98
C LEU A 176 7.16 9.63 -6.15
N ASN A 177 7.20 9.83 -4.84
CA ASN A 177 6.05 9.61 -3.97
C ASN A 177 4.92 10.61 -4.26
N LEU A 178 5.24 11.88 -4.53
CA LEU A 178 4.26 12.88 -4.93
C LEU A 178 3.51 12.45 -6.20
N ILE A 179 4.24 12.00 -7.21
CA ILE A 179 3.64 11.52 -8.46
C ILE A 179 2.73 10.30 -8.18
N ALA A 180 3.24 9.29 -7.47
CA ALA A 180 2.50 8.08 -7.17
C ALA A 180 1.22 8.35 -6.35
N LEU A 181 1.31 9.17 -5.29
CA LEU A 181 0.16 9.53 -4.46
C LEU A 181 -0.82 10.45 -5.20
N SER A 182 -0.33 11.31 -6.10
CA SER A 182 -1.22 12.13 -6.95
C SER A 182 -2.04 11.24 -7.88
N PHE A 183 -1.45 10.23 -8.51
CA PHE A 183 -2.19 9.26 -9.31
C PHE A 183 -3.22 8.49 -8.48
N LEU A 184 -2.86 8.06 -7.27
CA LEU A 184 -3.81 7.42 -6.35
C LEU A 184 -5.00 8.35 -6.04
N ILE A 185 -4.74 9.63 -5.69
CA ILE A 185 -5.78 10.60 -5.38
C ILE A 185 -6.68 10.85 -6.59
N LEU A 186 -6.08 11.00 -7.78
CA LEU A 186 -6.85 11.19 -9.01
C LEU A 186 -7.73 9.97 -9.32
N SER A 187 -7.22 8.75 -9.13
CA SER A 187 -7.98 7.52 -9.41
C SER A 187 -9.21 7.34 -8.50
N ILE A 188 -9.16 7.82 -7.26
CA ILE A 188 -10.29 7.77 -6.33
C ILE A 188 -11.24 8.97 -6.46
N HIS A 189 -10.80 10.03 -7.15
CA HIS A 189 -11.63 11.21 -7.37
C HIS A 189 -12.36 11.18 -8.71
N PHE A 190 -11.68 10.78 -9.78
CA PHE A 190 -12.25 10.60 -11.11
C PHE A 190 -12.67 9.14 -11.29
N VAL A 191 -13.80 8.80 -10.71
CA VAL A 191 -14.38 7.45 -10.78
C VAL A 191 -15.53 7.44 -11.80
N ASP A 192 -15.75 6.28 -12.38
CA ASP A 192 -16.97 6.00 -13.12
C ASP A 192 -18.14 5.96 -12.14
N ASP A 193 -19.11 6.83 -12.33
CA ASP A 193 -20.29 6.99 -11.48
C ASP A 193 -21.53 6.27 -12.05
N GLU A 194 -21.35 5.34 -12.98
CA GLU A 194 -22.43 4.49 -13.44
C GLU A 194 -22.92 3.56 -12.33
N TYR A 195 -24.25 3.41 -12.25
CA TYR A 195 -24.85 2.46 -11.33
C TYR A 195 -24.63 1.04 -11.83
N GLN A 196 -24.09 0.21 -10.94
CA GLN A 196 -23.99 -1.22 -11.14
C GLN A 196 -25.08 -1.91 -10.31
N THR A 197 -25.67 -2.98 -10.85
CA THR A 197 -26.72 -3.71 -10.19
C THR A 197 -26.30 -5.16 -9.98
N TYR A 198 -26.48 -5.63 -8.76
CA TYR A 198 -26.33 -7.04 -8.41
C TYR A 198 -27.64 -7.55 -7.81
N THR A 199 -28.04 -8.76 -8.19
CA THR A 199 -29.26 -9.38 -7.68
C THR A 199 -28.95 -10.74 -7.10
N SER A 200 -29.30 -10.96 -5.84
CA SER A 200 -29.32 -12.25 -5.17
C SER A 200 -30.74 -12.80 -5.06
N ASN A 201 -30.91 -13.93 -4.41
CA ASN A 201 -32.25 -14.49 -4.15
C ASN A 201 -33.09 -13.66 -3.17
N PHE A 202 -32.44 -12.82 -2.34
CA PHE A 202 -33.07 -12.11 -1.23
C PHE A 202 -33.10 -10.61 -1.41
N ALA A 203 -32.17 -10.04 -2.21
CA ALA A 203 -32.05 -8.62 -2.37
C ALA A 203 -31.50 -8.23 -3.76
N GLN A 204 -31.89 -7.05 -4.21
CA GLN A 204 -31.25 -6.33 -5.30
C GLN A 204 -30.42 -5.19 -4.70
N VAL A 205 -29.16 -5.05 -5.15
CA VAL A 205 -28.29 -3.97 -4.74
C VAL A 205 -27.89 -3.17 -5.97
N GLU A 206 -28.17 -1.88 -5.92
CA GLU A 206 -27.63 -0.89 -6.83
C GLU A 206 -26.50 -0.17 -6.11
N TYR A 207 -25.32 -0.08 -6.73
CA TYR A 207 -24.20 0.64 -6.16
C TYR A 207 -23.46 1.44 -7.22
N GLN A 208 -22.88 2.55 -6.78
CA GLN A 208 -22.00 3.38 -7.60
C GLN A 208 -20.80 3.84 -6.79
N LYS A 209 -19.66 4.05 -7.47
CA LYS A 209 -18.49 4.67 -6.87
C LYS A 209 -18.75 6.17 -6.70
N GLU A 210 -18.33 6.71 -5.57
CA GLU A 210 -18.43 8.15 -5.27
C GLU A 210 -17.05 8.80 -5.34
N ALA A 211 -16.98 9.96 -5.98
CA ALA A 211 -15.75 10.75 -5.98
C ALA A 211 -15.34 11.15 -4.56
N TYR A 212 -14.08 10.91 -4.18
CA TYR A 212 -13.60 11.03 -2.80
C TYR A 212 -13.91 12.40 -2.16
N PHE A 213 -13.78 13.50 -2.92
CA PHE A 213 -14.00 14.85 -2.43
C PHE A 213 -15.44 15.36 -2.59
N LYS A 214 -16.36 14.57 -3.15
CA LYS A 214 -17.75 14.99 -3.40
C LYS A 214 -18.53 15.27 -2.10
N SER A 215 -18.31 14.44 -1.07
CA SER A 215 -18.94 14.61 0.26
C SER A 215 -18.08 13.97 1.35
N ASN A 216 -18.04 14.59 2.52
CA ASN A 216 -17.35 14.07 3.70
C ASN A 216 -18.28 13.39 4.71
N LYS A 217 -19.59 13.42 4.47
CA LYS A 217 -20.58 12.87 5.43
C LYS A 217 -21.16 11.58 4.89
N SER A 218 -20.88 10.48 5.59
CA SER A 218 -21.60 9.24 5.38
C SER A 218 -23.02 9.36 5.93
N LYS A 219 -23.99 8.81 5.23
CA LYS A 219 -25.40 8.85 5.61
C LYS A 219 -26.00 7.47 5.43
N LEU A 220 -26.82 7.09 6.39
CA LEU A 220 -27.61 5.86 6.37
C LEU A 220 -29.08 6.23 6.41
N TYR A 221 -29.86 5.74 5.47
CA TYR A 221 -31.31 5.90 5.41
C TYR A 221 -31.95 4.54 5.35
N ILE A 222 -32.96 4.32 6.21
CA ILE A 222 -33.79 3.12 6.22
C ILE A 222 -35.19 3.58 5.88
N SER A 223 -35.82 2.91 4.89
CA SER A 223 -37.23 3.22 4.54
C SER A 223 -38.17 2.90 5.71
N SER A 224 -39.32 3.54 5.75
CA SER A 224 -40.37 3.28 6.75
C SER A 224 -40.91 1.85 6.68
N SER A 225 -40.95 1.25 5.51
CA SER A 225 -41.30 -0.16 5.27
C SER A 225 -40.19 -1.14 5.65
N ARG A 226 -38.96 -0.66 5.90
CA ARG A 226 -37.74 -1.45 6.19
C ARG A 226 -37.35 -2.44 5.09
N ASP A 227 -37.83 -2.25 3.91
CA ASP A 227 -37.52 -3.02 2.69
C ASP A 227 -36.37 -2.43 1.87
N THR A 228 -36.04 -1.17 2.13
CA THR A 228 -34.98 -0.46 1.42
C THR A 228 -33.99 0.17 2.39
N LEU A 229 -32.70 -0.06 2.14
CA LEU A 229 -31.59 0.54 2.85
C LEU A 229 -30.74 1.36 1.86
N GLU A 230 -30.58 2.64 2.13
CA GLU A 230 -29.70 3.51 1.35
C GLU A 230 -28.50 3.96 2.20
N ILE A 231 -27.29 3.66 1.71
CA ILE A 231 -26.02 4.00 2.35
C ILE A 231 -25.27 4.91 1.41
N LYS A 232 -24.96 6.13 1.82
CA LYS A 232 -24.28 7.12 0.96
C LYS A 232 -22.87 7.42 1.49
N ASN A 233 -21.94 7.55 0.57
CA ASN A 233 -20.60 8.07 0.80
C ASN A 233 -19.84 7.31 1.91
N MET A 234 -19.89 5.99 1.88
CA MET A 234 -19.24 5.11 2.84
C MET A 234 -18.25 4.19 2.12
N ASN A 235 -17.08 3.96 2.71
CA ASN A 235 -16.20 2.93 2.19
C ASN A 235 -16.67 1.54 2.63
N VAL A 236 -16.31 0.53 1.86
CA VAL A 236 -16.79 -0.85 2.08
C VAL A 236 -16.29 -1.41 3.40
N GLN A 237 -15.08 -1.06 3.81
CA GLN A 237 -14.49 -1.53 5.07
C GLN A 237 -15.24 -0.98 6.30
N ASP A 238 -15.60 0.32 6.29
CA ASP A 238 -16.38 0.92 7.38
C ASP A 238 -17.79 0.34 7.42
N LEU A 239 -18.40 0.08 6.25
CA LEU A 239 -19.71 -0.57 6.16
C LEU A 239 -19.66 -1.99 6.73
N ARG A 240 -18.69 -2.80 6.31
CA ARG A 240 -18.50 -4.16 6.80
C ARG A 240 -18.31 -4.19 8.32
N LYS A 241 -17.38 -3.41 8.85
CA LYS A 241 -17.16 -3.30 10.30
C LYS A 241 -18.42 -2.93 11.07
N MET A 242 -19.22 -2.01 10.53
CA MET A 242 -20.50 -1.64 11.15
C MET A 242 -21.46 -2.83 11.21
N ILE A 243 -21.51 -3.66 10.16
CA ILE A 243 -22.39 -4.83 10.09
C ILE A 243 -21.90 -5.93 11.03
N GLU A 244 -20.60 -6.26 11.01
CA GLU A 244 -19.99 -7.28 11.87
C GLU A 244 -20.17 -6.97 13.36
N ILE A 245 -19.98 -5.70 13.76
CA ILE A 245 -20.28 -5.26 15.13
C ILE A 245 -21.76 -5.50 15.50
N GLN A 246 -22.68 -5.27 14.56
CA GLN A 246 -24.11 -5.49 14.80
C GLN A 246 -24.49 -6.98 14.91
N LEU A 247 -23.71 -7.86 14.26
CA LEU A 247 -23.89 -9.32 14.31
C LEU A 247 -23.13 -9.96 15.47
N ASN A 248 -22.28 -9.24 16.20
CA ASN A 248 -21.32 -9.75 17.18
C ASN A 248 -20.33 -10.79 16.59
N GLU A 249 -19.99 -10.65 15.32
CA GLU A 249 -19.02 -11.50 14.64
C GLU A 249 -17.59 -10.94 14.81
N GLU A 250 -16.60 -11.83 14.83
CA GLU A 250 -15.19 -11.43 14.80
C GLU A 250 -14.85 -10.81 13.45
N ILE A 251 -14.07 -9.73 13.47
CA ILE A 251 -13.66 -9.02 12.25
C ILE A 251 -12.62 -9.86 11.53
N GLU A 252 -12.93 -10.33 10.33
CA GLU A 252 -12.01 -11.04 9.47
C GLU A 252 -11.05 -10.06 8.80
N GLU A 253 -9.84 -9.91 9.36
CA GLU A 253 -8.85 -8.94 8.87
C GLU A 253 -8.38 -9.23 7.44
N SER A 254 -8.39 -10.49 7.00
CA SER A 254 -7.94 -10.91 5.67
C SER A 254 -8.72 -10.24 4.53
N TRP A 255 -10.01 -10.01 4.73
CA TRP A 255 -10.88 -9.35 3.74
C TRP A 255 -10.55 -7.86 3.56
N LEU A 256 -10.08 -7.20 4.62
CA LEU A 256 -9.76 -5.77 4.62
C LEU A 256 -8.58 -5.40 3.71
N THR A 257 -7.74 -6.36 3.37
CA THR A 257 -6.52 -6.13 2.59
C THR A 257 -6.74 -5.97 1.09
N ASN A 258 -7.87 -6.44 0.56
CA ASN A 258 -8.10 -6.54 -0.88
C ASN A 258 -8.85 -5.35 -1.52
N LYS A 259 -9.41 -4.45 -0.71
CA LYS A 259 -10.23 -3.33 -1.21
C LYS A 259 -9.56 -1.98 -0.97
N ASN A 260 -9.72 -1.04 -1.92
CA ASN A 260 -9.18 0.31 -1.76
C ASN A 260 -9.89 1.04 -0.58
N PRO A 261 -9.20 1.31 0.53
CA PRO A 261 -9.82 1.86 1.74
C PRO A 261 -10.29 3.30 1.59
N PHE A 262 -9.88 3.99 0.52
CA PHE A 262 -10.28 5.36 0.24
C PHE A 262 -11.46 5.44 -0.72
N GLN A 263 -11.77 4.37 -1.46
CA GLN A 263 -12.90 4.38 -2.38
C GLN A 263 -14.22 4.39 -1.60
N LYS A 264 -15.07 5.37 -1.89
CA LYS A 264 -16.40 5.52 -1.31
C LYS A 264 -17.45 5.07 -2.30
N TYR A 265 -18.57 4.61 -1.75
CA TYR A 265 -19.68 4.09 -2.51
C TYR A 265 -21.02 4.64 -1.99
N THR A 266 -22.00 4.69 -2.86
CA THR A 266 -23.41 4.78 -2.51
C THR A 266 -24.07 3.46 -2.86
N PHE A 267 -24.78 2.86 -1.91
CA PHE A 267 -25.53 1.62 -2.05
C PHE A 267 -27.00 1.89 -1.86
N LYS A 268 -27.84 1.25 -2.68
CA LYS A 268 -29.28 1.10 -2.45
C LYS A 268 -29.61 -0.38 -2.48
N ILE A 269 -30.11 -0.88 -1.37
CA ILE A 269 -30.37 -2.30 -1.15
C ILE A 269 -31.87 -2.46 -1.00
N TYR A 270 -32.48 -3.26 -1.87
CA TYR A 270 -33.90 -3.58 -1.90
C TYR A 270 -34.09 -5.03 -1.51
N PHE A 271 -34.73 -5.30 -0.36
CA PHE A 271 -35.03 -6.66 0.10
C PHE A 271 -36.34 -7.13 -0.51
N PHE A 272 -36.35 -8.32 -1.12
CA PHE A 272 -37.54 -8.90 -1.73
C PHE A 272 -38.51 -9.48 -0.70
N HIS A 273 -37.97 -9.89 0.47
CA HIS A 273 -38.76 -10.53 1.52
C HIS A 273 -38.72 -9.69 2.79
N ASN A 274 -39.88 -9.16 3.18
CA ASN A 274 -40.06 -8.40 4.42
C ASN A 274 -39.92 -9.25 5.67
N GLU A 275 -40.05 -10.58 5.54
CA GLU A 275 -40.02 -11.56 6.64
C GLU A 275 -38.62 -11.83 7.17
N LEU A 276 -37.57 -11.47 6.44
CA LEU A 276 -36.20 -11.60 6.91
C LEU A 276 -35.99 -10.79 8.19
N ASN A 277 -35.46 -11.46 9.21
CA ASN A 277 -35.09 -10.79 10.46
C ASN A 277 -33.86 -9.88 10.24
N LYS A 278 -33.53 -9.05 11.24
CA LYS A 278 -32.43 -8.09 11.14
C LYS A 278 -31.10 -8.77 10.82
N ASN A 279 -30.78 -9.88 11.46
CA ASN A 279 -29.49 -10.57 11.29
C ASN A 279 -29.39 -11.19 9.91
N GLU A 280 -30.43 -11.82 9.40
CA GLU A 280 -30.49 -12.36 8.05
C GLU A 280 -30.25 -11.28 7.00
N LYS A 281 -30.86 -10.09 7.14
CA LYS A 281 -30.62 -8.95 6.27
C LYS A 281 -29.16 -8.47 6.31
N LEU A 282 -28.56 -8.41 7.49
CA LEU A 282 -27.18 -7.99 7.65
C LEU A 282 -26.18 -9.01 7.05
N THR A 283 -26.43 -10.31 7.29
CA THR A 283 -25.63 -11.39 6.68
C THR A 283 -25.71 -11.36 5.15
N GLU A 284 -26.91 -11.11 4.60
CA GLU A 284 -27.08 -11.00 3.15
C GLU A 284 -26.30 -9.78 2.57
N ILE A 285 -26.26 -8.66 3.28
CA ILE A 285 -25.45 -7.50 2.87
C ILE A 285 -23.96 -7.88 2.84
N LEU A 286 -23.46 -8.62 3.84
CA LEU A 286 -22.06 -9.09 3.84
C LEU A 286 -21.78 -9.99 2.63
N ASN A 287 -22.64 -10.96 2.34
CA ASN A 287 -22.52 -11.84 1.18
C ASN A 287 -22.48 -11.05 -0.13
N ILE A 288 -23.31 -10.01 -0.24
CA ILE A 288 -23.32 -9.14 -1.42
C ILE A 288 -22.03 -8.35 -1.53
N LEU A 289 -21.54 -7.76 -0.43
CA LEU A 289 -20.28 -7.02 -0.44
C LEU A 289 -19.09 -7.89 -0.86
N ASP A 290 -19.10 -9.15 -0.43
CA ASP A 290 -18.03 -10.12 -0.76
C ASP A 290 -18.05 -10.53 -2.24
N ASN A 291 -19.23 -10.60 -2.85
CA ASN A 291 -19.41 -11.11 -4.22
C ASN A 291 -19.47 -10.01 -5.30
N THR A 292 -19.72 -8.76 -4.93
CA THR A 292 -20.02 -7.68 -5.88
C THR A 292 -18.92 -6.64 -6.04
N ILE A 293 -18.15 -6.37 -5.00
CA ILE A 293 -17.20 -5.27 -5.02
C ILE A 293 -15.79 -5.85 -5.20
N GLU A 294 -15.31 -5.82 -6.43
CA GLU A 294 -13.92 -6.13 -6.79
C GLU A 294 -12.96 -4.97 -6.52
#